data_3e1892292cc87b5612fe1e236948b74e
#
_entry.id   3e1892292cc87b5612fe1e236948b74e
#
_cell.length_a   1.000
_cell.length_b   1.000
_cell.length_c   1.000
_cell.angle_alpha   90.00
_cell.angle_beta   90.00
_cell.angle_gamma   90.00
#
_symmetry.space_group_name_H-M   'P 1'
#
loop_
_entity.id
_entity.type
_entity.pdbx_description
1 polymer ?
#
loop_
_entity_poly.entity_id
_entity_poly.type
_entity_poly.pdbx_seq_one_letter_code
_entity_poly.pdbx_strand_id
1 'polypeptide(L)'
;MMKNEAGVIIEEMLCQLADTTRINGEIWRAAYTPEDKIAKNILREWIENLGLEYREDAIGNVYGRLPGTEPGTVLTGSHLDTVKNGGKYDGALGVVTGVAALGYLKQFTFRFLHQVFHVYRFVKS
;
A
#
# COMPACT_ATOMS: atom_id res chain seq x y z
N MET A 1 20.04 -0.83 -0.18
CA MET A 1 19.28 0.29 -0.80
C MET A 1 19.81 1.60 -0.26
N MET A 2 20.25 2.48 -1.12
CA MET A 2 20.66 3.82 -0.72
C MET A 2 19.43 4.67 -0.39
N LYS A 3 19.54 5.63 0.55
CA LYS A 3 18.42 6.46 1.00
C LYS A 3 17.63 7.12 -0.15
N ASN A 4 18.30 7.43 -1.27
CA ASN A 4 17.66 8.07 -2.42
C ASN A 4 16.78 7.12 -3.23
N GLU A 5 17.10 5.82 -3.29
CA GLU A 5 16.33 4.85 -4.08
C GLU A 5 14.96 4.58 -3.47
N ALA A 6 14.88 4.45 -2.14
CA ALA A 6 13.62 4.26 -1.45
C ALA A 6 12.68 5.46 -1.66
N GLY A 7 13.20 6.68 -1.58
CA GLY A 7 12.44 7.89 -1.82
C GLY A 7 11.90 7.98 -3.25
N VAL A 8 12.69 7.60 -4.24
CA VAL A 8 12.28 7.57 -5.65
C VAL A 8 11.14 6.57 -5.86
N ILE A 9 11.28 5.35 -5.35
CA ILE A 9 10.25 4.30 -5.47
C ILE A 9 8.94 4.76 -4.83
N ILE A 10 9.00 5.31 -3.62
CA ILE A 10 7.82 5.80 -2.91
C ILE A 10 7.14 6.93 -3.69
N GLU A 11 7.91 7.89 -4.21
CA GLU A 11 7.36 8.99 -5.00
C GLU A 11 6.73 8.51 -6.31
N GLU A 12 7.35 7.57 -7.02
CA GLU A 12 6.79 6.94 -8.22
C GLU A 12 5.47 6.24 -7.94
N MET A 13 5.38 5.48 -6.84
CA MET A 13 4.15 4.82 -6.42
C MET A 13 3.05 5.82 -6.07
N LEU A 14 3.39 6.90 -5.36
CA LEU A 14 2.44 7.97 -5.04
C LEU A 14 1.94 8.68 -6.29
N CYS A 15 2.83 8.98 -7.23
CA CYS A 15 2.46 9.59 -8.51
C CYS A 15 1.56 8.67 -9.33
N GLN A 16 1.84 7.38 -9.38
CA GLN A 16 0.99 6.41 -10.06
C GLN A 16 -0.43 6.41 -9.50
N LEU A 17 -0.57 6.35 -8.18
CA LEU A 17 -1.89 6.44 -7.53
C LEU A 17 -2.60 7.76 -7.83
N ALA A 18 -1.90 8.87 -7.71
CA ALA A 18 -2.46 10.19 -7.92
C ALA A 18 -2.92 10.39 -9.37
N ASP A 19 -2.08 10.04 -10.34
CA ASP A 19 -2.33 10.34 -11.75
C ASP A 19 -3.40 9.44 -12.37
N THR A 20 -3.54 8.21 -11.87
CA THR A 20 -4.56 7.27 -12.36
C THR A 20 -5.93 7.45 -11.73
N THR A 21 -6.05 8.25 -10.68
CA THR A 21 -7.30 8.43 -9.93
C THR A 21 -7.74 9.89 -9.84
N ARG A 22 -7.38 10.70 -10.83
CA ARG A 22 -7.87 12.08 -10.95
C ARG A 22 -9.25 12.14 -11.57
N ILE A 23 -10.08 13.02 -11.02
CA ILE A 23 -11.37 13.40 -11.58
C ILE A 23 -11.31 14.91 -11.85
N ASN A 24 -11.46 15.32 -13.11
CA ASN A 24 -11.35 16.73 -13.51
C ASN A 24 -10.07 17.40 -13.01
N GLY A 25 -8.94 16.68 -13.05
CA GLY A 25 -7.63 17.17 -12.61
C GLY A 25 -7.38 17.12 -11.10
N GLU A 26 -8.39 16.84 -10.30
CA GLU A 26 -8.29 16.73 -8.84
C GLU A 26 -8.10 15.28 -8.40
N ILE A 27 -7.29 15.07 -7.36
CA ILE A 27 -7.20 13.77 -6.69
C ILE A 27 -8.45 13.60 -5.84
N TRP A 28 -9.31 12.68 -6.26
CA TRP A 28 -10.53 12.36 -5.52
C TRP A 28 -10.82 10.87 -5.63
N ARG A 29 -10.50 10.16 -4.58
CA ARG A 29 -10.61 8.71 -4.50
C ARG A 29 -11.46 8.32 -3.29
N ALA A 30 -12.75 8.58 -3.39
CA ALA A 30 -13.69 8.22 -2.34
C ALA A 30 -13.82 6.69 -2.23
N ALA A 31 -14.03 6.20 -1.02
CA ALA A 31 -14.23 4.77 -0.79
C ALA A 31 -15.40 4.22 -1.62
N TYR A 32 -15.23 3.01 -2.15
CA TYR A 32 -16.21 2.28 -2.97
C TYR A 32 -16.57 2.93 -4.32
N THR A 33 -15.77 3.86 -4.79
CA THR A 33 -15.89 4.44 -6.14
C THR A 33 -15.06 3.67 -7.18
N PRO A 34 -15.26 3.91 -8.49
CA PRO A 34 -14.39 3.36 -9.52
C PRO A 34 -12.92 3.72 -9.33
N GLU A 35 -12.62 4.94 -8.90
CA GLU A 35 -11.25 5.41 -8.62
C GLU A 35 -10.61 4.63 -7.47
N ASP A 36 -11.38 4.33 -6.44
CA ASP A 36 -10.97 3.49 -5.35
C ASP A 36 -10.62 2.06 -5.81
N LYS A 37 -11.42 1.50 -6.69
CA LYS A 37 -11.17 0.19 -7.28
C LYS A 37 -9.89 0.18 -8.13
N ILE A 38 -9.65 1.23 -8.90
CA ILE A 38 -8.40 1.39 -9.67
C ILE A 38 -7.20 1.39 -8.73
N ALA A 39 -7.25 2.18 -7.66
CA ALA A 39 -6.17 2.25 -6.68
C ALA A 39 -5.91 0.90 -5.99
N LYS A 40 -6.96 0.16 -5.66
CA LYS A 40 -6.85 -1.20 -5.10
C LYS A 40 -6.19 -2.18 -6.07
N ASN A 41 -6.53 -2.12 -7.34
CA ASN A 41 -5.90 -2.96 -8.35
C ASN A 41 -4.41 -2.65 -8.48
N ILE A 42 -4.03 -1.38 -8.46
CA ILE A 42 -2.62 -0.96 -8.44
C ILE A 42 -1.91 -1.51 -7.20
N LEU A 43 -2.51 -1.36 -6.03
CA LEU A 43 -1.96 -1.88 -4.78
C LEU A 43 -1.79 -3.40 -4.83
N ARG A 44 -2.77 -4.11 -5.39
CA ARG A 44 -2.70 -5.56 -5.61
C ARG A 44 -1.52 -5.93 -6.49
N GLU A 45 -1.34 -5.25 -7.62
CA GLU A 45 -0.21 -5.49 -8.53
C GLU A 45 1.13 -5.30 -7.84
N TRP A 46 1.30 -4.25 -7.04
CA TRP A 46 2.52 -4.04 -6.27
C TRP A 46 2.78 -5.16 -5.27
N ILE A 47 1.76 -5.57 -4.52
CA ILE A 47 1.84 -6.65 -3.53
C ILE A 47 2.24 -7.95 -4.22
N GLU A 48 1.57 -8.32 -5.31
CA GLU A 48 1.82 -9.56 -6.05
C GLU A 48 3.18 -9.53 -6.75
N ASN A 49 3.57 -8.42 -7.37
CA ASN A 49 4.87 -8.26 -8.02
C ASN A 49 6.05 -8.36 -7.04
N LEU A 50 5.84 -7.94 -5.81
CA LEU A 50 6.83 -8.12 -4.74
C LEU A 50 6.85 -9.55 -4.18
N GLY A 51 5.96 -10.42 -4.67
CA GLY A 51 5.83 -11.80 -4.18
C GLY A 51 5.27 -11.91 -2.77
N LEU A 52 4.54 -10.90 -2.34
CA LEU A 52 3.78 -10.90 -1.08
C LEU A 52 2.44 -11.59 -1.27
N GLU A 53 1.87 -12.09 -0.18
CA GLU A 53 0.53 -12.64 -0.19
C GLU A 53 -0.50 -11.51 -0.21
N TYR A 54 -1.46 -11.58 -1.12
CA TYR A 54 -2.56 -10.61 -1.23
C TYR A 54 -3.84 -11.18 -0.63
N ARG A 55 -4.56 -10.35 0.11
CA ARG A 55 -5.92 -10.66 0.58
C ARG A 55 -6.76 -9.38 0.61
N GLU A 56 -8.03 -9.51 0.28
CA GLU A 56 -9.04 -8.49 0.48
C GLU A 56 -10.16 -9.06 1.35
N ASP A 57 -10.64 -8.33 2.35
CA ASP A 57 -11.76 -8.75 3.18
C ASP A 57 -13.12 -8.31 2.60
N ALA A 58 -14.19 -8.71 3.27
CA ALA A 58 -15.55 -8.50 2.79
C ALA A 58 -15.96 -7.01 2.72
N ILE A 59 -15.30 -6.13 3.45
CA ILE A 59 -15.57 -4.69 3.41
C ILE A 59 -14.57 -3.92 2.55
N GLY A 60 -13.64 -4.63 1.91
CA GLY A 60 -12.72 -4.05 0.95
C GLY A 60 -11.39 -3.57 1.52
N ASN A 61 -11.01 -3.96 2.73
CA ASN A 61 -9.65 -3.76 3.21
C ASN A 61 -8.68 -4.67 2.47
N VAL A 62 -7.54 -4.12 2.08
CA VAL A 62 -6.50 -4.85 1.36
C VAL A 62 -5.33 -5.14 2.29
N TYR A 63 -4.81 -6.33 2.18
CA TYR A 63 -3.69 -6.82 2.98
C TYR A 63 -2.58 -7.34 2.07
N GLY A 64 -1.36 -6.88 2.32
CA GLY A 64 -0.14 -7.50 1.82
C GLY A 64 0.58 -8.17 2.98
N ARG A 65 0.97 -9.42 2.82
CA ARG A 65 1.59 -10.19 3.89
C ARG A 65 2.93 -10.76 3.48
N LEU A 66 3.94 -10.51 4.30
CA LEU A 66 5.22 -11.22 4.26
C LEU A 66 5.22 -12.25 5.39
N PRO A 67 5.14 -13.56 5.07
CA PRO A 67 5.17 -14.60 6.10
C PRO A 67 6.50 -14.58 6.87
N GLY A 68 6.40 -14.74 8.18
CA GLY A 68 7.54 -14.93 9.06
C GLY A 68 7.64 -16.37 9.58
N THR A 69 8.68 -16.66 10.33
CA THR A 69 8.97 -17.98 10.89
C THR A 69 8.51 -18.16 12.34
N GLU A 70 8.20 -17.06 13.02
CA GLU A 70 7.80 -17.04 14.41
C GLU A 70 6.33 -16.66 14.56
N PRO A 71 5.65 -17.06 15.65
CA PRO A 71 4.29 -16.63 15.91
C PRO A 71 4.23 -15.12 16.21
N GLY A 72 3.10 -14.54 15.84
CA GLY A 72 2.85 -13.12 16.02
C GLY A 72 2.87 -12.34 14.71
N THR A 73 2.31 -11.15 14.75
CA THR A 73 2.16 -10.29 13.58
C THR A 73 2.57 -8.86 13.94
N VAL A 74 3.42 -8.27 13.12
CA VAL A 74 3.64 -6.82 13.12
C VAL A 74 2.79 -6.22 12.01
N LEU A 75 2.03 -5.21 12.38
CA LEU A 75 1.08 -4.57 11.50
C LEU A 75 1.48 -3.13 11.24
N THR A 76 1.46 -2.74 9.98
CA THR A 76 1.52 -1.33 9.56
C THR A 76 0.41 -1.08 8.56
N GLY A 77 -0.09 0.14 8.51
CA GLY A 77 -1.14 0.45 7.56
C GLY A 77 -1.62 1.89 7.64
N SER A 78 -2.45 2.23 6.67
CA SER A 78 -3.07 3.53 6.51
C SER A 78 -4.32 3.39 5.66
N HIS A 79 -4.88 4.49 5.17
CA HIS A 79 -6.01 4.49 4.26
C HIS A 79 -5.60 4.90 2.85
N LEU A 80 -6.33 4.41 1.85
CA LEU A 80 -6.07 4.68 0.44
C LEU A 80 -7.06 5.69 -0.15
N ASP A 81 -8.28 5.74 0.41
CA ASP A 81 -9.29 6.70 0.02
C ASP A 81 -8.88 8.15 0.35
N THR A 82 -9.38 9.09 -0.43
CA THR A 82 -9.17 10.52 -0.23
C THR A 82 -10.49 11.26 -0.16
N VAL A 83 -10.47 12.41 0.49
CA VAL A 83 -11.51 13.43 0.31
C VAL A 83 -11.34 14.09 -1.06
N LYS A 84 -12.34 14.86 -1.48
CA LYS A 84 -12.24 15.66 -2.70
C LYS A 84 -11.04 16.60 -2.62
N ASN A 85 -10.22 16.58 -3.66
CA ASN A 85 -8.96 17.35 -3.72
C ASN A 85 -8.04 17.11 -2.51
N GLY A 86 -7.94 15.85 -2.09
CA GLY A 86 -7.24 15.46 -0.86
C GLY A 86 -5.71 15.45 -0.94
N GLY A 87 -5.13 15.76 -2.09
CA GLY A 87 -3.69 15.68 -2.31
C GLY A 87 -3.18 14.25 -2.48
N LYS A 88 -1.87 14.10 -2.77
CA LYS A 88 -1.31 12.78 -3.07
C LYS A 88 -0.73 12.04 -1.87
N TYR A 89 -0.55 12.71 -0.74
CA TYR A 89 0.15 12.13 0.42
C TYR A 89 -0.79 11.59 1.50
N ASP A 90 -1.91 12.26 1.76
CA ASP A 90 -2.80 11.89 2.84
C ASP A 90 -3.30 10.45 2.68
N GLY A 91 -3.06 9.63 3.69
CA GLY A 91 -3.35 8.20 3.69
C GLY A 91 -2.43 7.37 2.79
N ALA A 92 -2.31 7.73 1.53
CA ALA A 92 -1.53 6.99 0.54
C ALA A 92 -0.04 6.85 0.90
N LEU A 93 0.56 7.87 1.52
CA LEU A 93 1.96 7.78 1.95
C LEU A 93 2.19 6.63 2.93
N GLY A 94 1.30 6.45 3.89
CA GLY A 94 1.39 5.35 4.86
C GLY A 94 1.23 3.97 4.20
N VAL A 95 0.33 3.84 3.24
CA VAL A 95 0.15 2.59 2.47
C VAL A 95 1.39 2.28 1.64
N VAL A 96 1.86 3.24 0.87
CA VAL A 96 3.02 3.06 -0.03
C VAL A 96 4.30 2.76 0.74
N THR A 97 4.56 3.48 1.83
CA THR A 97 5.75 3.21 2.66
C THR A 97 5.69 1.84 3.31
N GLY A 98 4.50 1.38 3.71
CA GLY A 98 4.30 0.03 4.23
C GLY A 98 4.63 -1.05 3.19
N VAL A 99 4.11 -0.90 1.96
CA VAL A 99 4.42 -1.83 0.85
C VAL A 99 5.91 -1.81 0.51
N ALA A 100 6.51 -0.63 0.41
CA ALA A 100 7.94 -0.49 0.13
C ALA A 100 8.80 -1.14 1.21
N ALA A 101 8.43 -0.99 2.49
CA ALA A 101 9.13 -1.62 3.61
C ALA A 101 9.08 -3.15 3.53
N LEU A 102 7.92 -3.72 3.19
CA LEU A 102 7.78 -5.17 3.00
C LEU A 102 8.60 -5.69 1.83
N GLY A 103 8.60 -4.97 0.72
CA GLY A 103 9.44 -5.31 -0.44
C GLY A 103 10.92 -5.28 -0.10
N TYR A 104 11.35 -4.27 0.65
CA TYR A 104 12.71 -4.15 1.14
C TYR A 104 13.09 -5.32 2.05
N LEU A 105 12.26 -5.63 3.04
CA LEU A 105 12.49 -6.74 3.98
C LEU A 105 12.54 -8.09 3.27
N LYS A 106 11.74 -8.29 2.24
CA LYS A 106 11.74 -9.53 1.47
C LYS A 106 13.04 -9.77 0.70
N GLN A 107 13.69 -8.71 0.18
CA GLN A 107 14.97 -8.80 -0.52
C GLN A 107 16.11 -9.27 0.39
N PHE A 108 16.06 -8.89 1.65
CA PHE A 108 16.97 -9.39 2.65
C PHE A 108 16.33 -10.64 3.24
N THR A 109 16.82 -11.82 2.85
CA THR A 109 16.41 -13.10 3.44
C THR A 109 16.79 -13.11 4.92
N PHE A 110 16.07 -12.36 5.74
CA PHE A 110 16.18 -12.44 7.17
C PHE A 110 15.57 -13.76 7.63
N ARG A 111 16.42 -14.75 7.82
CA ARG A 111 16.08 -16.00 8.52
C ARG A 111 15.51 -15.75 9.93
N PHE A 112 15.44 -14.49 10.35
CA PHE A 112 15.07 -14.04 11.69
C PHE A 112 13.86 -13.11 11.72
N LEU A 113 13.10 -12.99 10.63
CA LEU A 113 11.82 -12.28 10.71
C LEU A 113 10.84 -13.09 11.54
N HIS A 114 10.78 -12.76 12.78
CA HIS A 114 9.87 -13.34 13.76
C HIS A 114 8.40 -13.00 13.49
N GLN A 115 8.08 -12.26 12.42
CA GLN A 115 6.82 -11.57 12.35
C GLN A 115 6.31 -11.44 10.93
N VAL A 116 5.01 -11.45 10.82
CA VAL A 116 4.25 -11.20 9.60
C VAL A 116 3.88 -9.73 9.55
N PHE A 117 4.19 -9.04 8.44
CA PHE A 117 3.77 -7.67 8.23
C PHE A 117 2.50 -7.65 7.37
N HIS A 118 1.50 -6.91 7.81
CA HIS A 118 0.29 -6.64 7.06
C HIS A 118 0.24 -5.16 6.70
N VAL A 119 -0.12 -4.86 5.47
CA VAL A 119 -0.48 -3.51 5.05
C VAL A 119 -1.99 -3.41 5.02
N TYR A 120 -2.53 -2.51 5.80
CA TYR A 120 -3.96 -2.25 5.87
C TYR A 120 -4.38 -1.08 5.02
N ARG A 121 -5.50 -1.24 4.37
CA ARG A 121 -6.34 -0.14 3.99
C ARG A 121 -7.51 -0.08 4.95
N PHE A 122 -7.64 1.01 5.68
CA PHE A 122 -8.86 1.28 6.43
C PHE A 122 -9.85 2.02 5.52
N VAL A 123 -11.08 1.54 5.47
CA VAL A 123 -12.18 2.30 4.88
C VAL A 123 -12.62 3.30 5.92
N LYS A 124 -12.32 4.56 5.67
CA LYS A 124 -12.84 5.65 6.49
C LYS A 124 -14.27 5.93 6.04
N SER A 125 -15.19 5.60 6.89
CA SER A 125 -16.59 5.96 6.69
C SER A 125 -16.80 7.47 6.78
#